data_178cd1571789ed8ee27fd3a992007f8c
#
_entry.id   178cd1571789ed8ee27fd3a992007f8c
#
_cell.length_a   1.000
_cell.length_b   1.000
_cell.length_c   1.000
_cell.angle_alpha   90.00
_cell.angle_beta   90.00
_cell.angle_gamma   90.00
#
_symmetry.space_group_name_H-M   'P 1'
#
loop_
_entity.id
_entity.type
_entity.pdbx_description
1 polymer ?
#
loop_
_entity_poly.entity_id
_entity_poly.type
_entity_poly.pdbx_seq_one_letter_code
_entity_poly.pdbx_strand_id
1 'polypeptide(L)'
;MIRHLILCAACAMLAAMSASCGYFQAREQRAKLADIRVGMSKEQVREIAGTPLEKELFGTDDLWYYYTDPKWYDGLVTQDECTPFVFEDERLAGWGHDYYHQSGSLSSWTQKAINSAVWF
;
A
#
# COMPACT_ATOMS: atom_id res chain seq x y z
N MET A 1 6.10 -39.97 -23.56
CA MET A 1 5.06 -39.75 -22.56
C MET A 1 5.59 -39.21 -21.25
N ILE A 2 6.52 -39.89 -20.58
CA ILE A 2 7.08 -39.42 -19.29
C ILE A 2 7.77 -38.06 -19.39
N ARG A 3 8.48 -37.76 -20.45
CA ARG A 3 9.18 -36.47 -20.69
C ARG A 3 8.19 -35.29 -20.76
N HIS A 4 7.03 -35.46 -21.36
CA HIS A 4 6.02 -34.42 -21.46
C HIS A 4 5.30 -34.19 -20.13
N LEU A 5 5.07 -35.25 -19.35
CA LEU A 5 4.51 -35.15 -18.02
C LEU A 5 5.45 -34.41 -17.05
N ILE A 6 6.74 -34.66 -17.11
CA ILE A 6 7.76 -33.97 -16.30
C ILE A 6 7.84 -32.49 -16.67
N LEU A 7 7.80 -32.16 -17.96
CA LEU A 7 7.79 -30.76 -18.43
C LEU A 7 6.53 -30.02 -17.98
N CYS A 8 5.35 -30.64 -18.08
CA CYS A 8 4.11 -30.04 -17.59
C CYS A 8 4.12 -29.83 -16.08
N ALA A 9 4.62 -30.78 -15.31
CA ALA A 9 4.77 -30.65 -13.86
C ALA A 9 5.74 -29.52 -13.47
N ALA A 10 6.88 -29.41 -14.19
CA ALA A 10 7.84 -28.34 -13.97
C ALA A 10 7.26 -26.95 -14.28
N CYS A 11 6.51 -26.83 -15.39
CA CYS A 11 5.81 -25.56 -15.73
C CYS A 11 4.76 -25.18 -14.72
N ALA A 12 3.99 -26.16 -14.20
CA ALA A 12 2.99 -25.92 -13.16
C ALA A 12 3.63 -25.44 -11.84
N MET A 13 4.77 -26.03 -11.45
CA MET A 13 5.51 -25.60 -10.26
C MET A 13 6.07 -24.17 -10.41
N LEU A 14 6.61 -23.83 -11.56
CA LEU A 14 7.12 -22.48 -11.84
C LEU A 14 6.01 -21.43 -11.80
N ALA A 15 4.83 -21.75 -12.34
CA ALA A 15 3.67 -20.87 -12.30
C ALA A 15 3.14 -20.65 -10.86
N ALA A 16 3.15 -21.68 -10.02
CA ALA A 16 2.76 -21.58 -8.61
C ALA A 16 3.71 -20.70 -7.79
N MET A 17 5.00 -20.72 -8.10
CA MET A 17 5.99 -19.88 -7.41
C MET A 17 5.83 -18.38 -7.72
N SER A 18 5.40 -18.02 -8.91
CA SER A 18 5.20 -16.61 -9.28
C SER A 18 3.97 -15.97 -8.63
N ALA A 19 2.93 -16.74 -8.36
CA ALA A 19 1.70 -16.25 -7.71
C ALA A 19 1.88 -15.98 -6.20
N SER A 20 2.84 -16.65 -5.54
CA SER A 20 3.06 -16.52 -4.09
C SER A 20 3.84 -15.28 -3.68
N CYS A 21 4.59 -14.67 -4.60
CA CYS A 21 5.51 -13.57 -4.28
C CYS A 21 4.79 -12.33 -3.75
N GLY A 22 3.67 -11.92 -4.35
CA GLY A 22 2.89 -10.76 -3.92
C GLY A 22 2.25 -10.95 -2.54
N TYR A 23 1.77 -12.14 -2.24
CA TYR A 23 1.18 -12.45 -0.93
C TYR A 23 2.20 -12.34 0.21
N PHE A 24 3.40 -12.88 0.02
CA PHE A 24 4.46 -12.80 1.01
C PHE A 24 4.94 -11.36 1.23
N GLN A 25 5.06 -10.57 0.18
CA GLN A 25 5.41 -9.15 0.29
C GLN A 25 4.38 -8.36 1.10
N ALA A 26 3.10 -8.56 0.83
CA ALA A 26 2.03 -7.88 1.56
C ALA A 26 2.00 -8.28 3.04
N ARG A 27 2.22 -9.55 3.34
CA ARG A 27 2.27 -10.05 4.72
C ARG A 27 3.48 -9.50 5.47
N GLU A 28 4.64 -9.48 4.85
CA GLU A 28 5.86 -8.88 5.41
C GLU A 28 5.67 -7.38 5.65
N GLN A 29 5.08 -6.69 4.69
CA GLN A 29 4.78 -5.27 4.82
C GLN A 29 3.83 -5.00 5.99
N ARG A 30 2.78 -5.79 6.15
CA ARG A 30 1.85 -5.68 7.28
C ARG A 30 2.57 -5.89 8.63
N ALA A 31 3.50 -6.83 8.72
CA ALA A 31 4.27 -7.06 9.93
C ALA A 31 5.14 -5.84 10.31
N LYS A 32 5.72 -5.16 9.33
CA LYS A 32 6.51 -3.94 9.54
C LYS A 32 5.64 -2.79 10.09
N LEU A 33 4.37 -2.73 9.73
CA LEU A 33 3.45 -1.69 10.21
C LEU A 33 3.17 -1.77 11.71
N ALA A 34 3.43 -2.89 12.37
CA ALA A 34 3.26 -3.03 13.81
C ALA A 34 4.19 -2.10 14.62
N ASP A 35 5.31 -1.69 14.04
CA ASP A 35 6.28 -0.79 14.67
C ASP A 35 6.02 0.70 14.39
N ILE A 36 5.04 1.02 13.57
CA ILE A 36 4.67 2.39 13.23
C ILE A 36 3.90 3.03 14.39
N ARG A 37 4.20 4.32 14.62
CA ARG A 37 3.55 5.14 15.65
C ARG A 37 3.18 6.52 15.09
N VAL A 38 2.06 7.06 15.55
CA VAL A 38 1.67 8.44 15.27
C VAL A 38 2.73 9.41 15.76
N GLY A 39 3.02 10.45 14.99
CA GLY A 39 4.04 11.44 15.27
C GLY A 39 5.42 11.12 14.68
N MET A 40 5.60 9.94 14.07
CA MET A 40 6.83 9.61 13.33
C MET A 40 7.01 10.54 12.13
N SER A 41 8.26 10.91 11.85
CA SER A 41 8.60 11.64 10.61
C SER A 41 8.48 10.74 9.39
N LYS A 42 8.39 11.33 8.20
CA LYS A 42 8.38 10.59 6.93
C LYS A 42 9.59 9.69 6.77
N GLU A 43 10.77 10.13 7.20
CA GLU A 43 12.02 9.36 7.18
C GLU A 43 11.92 8.12 8.08
N GLN A 44 11.41 8.27 9.30
CA GLN A 44 11.23 7.17 10.24
C GLN A 44 10.24 6.12 9.70
N VAL A 45 9.14 6.56 9.13
CA VAL A 45 8.16 5.65 8.49
C VAL A 45 8.81 4.91 7.33
N ARG A 46 9.59 5.59 6.51
CA ARG A 46 10.29 4.98 5.37
C ARG A 46 11.36 3.98 5.82
N GLU A 47 12.05 4.22 6.92
CA GLU A 47 13.01 3.25 7.48
C GLU A 47 12.33 1.96 7.93
N ILE A 48 11.17 2.05 8.54
CA ILE A 48 10.43 0.89 9.05
C ILE A 48 9.65 0.19 7.94
N ALA A 49 8.83 0.92 7.21
CA ALA A 49 7.91 0.39 6.23
C ALA A 49 8.50 0.28 4.81
N GLY A 50 9.62 0.92 4.55
CA GLY A 50 10.24 0.97 3.24
C GLY A 50 9.64 2.04 2.33
N THR A 51 9.92 1.94 1.03
CA THR A 51 9.42 2.89 0.03
C THR A 51 7.91 2.67 -0.20
N PRO A 52 7.09 3.72 -0.12
CA PRO A 52 5.67 3.62 -0.45
C PRO A 52 5.46 3.37 -1.95
N LEU A 53 4.25 3.02 -2.34
CA LEU A 53 3.85 2.96 -3.74
C LEU A 53 4.03 4.33 -4.41
N GLU A 54 4.29 4.29 -5.72
CA GLU A 54 4.46 5.51 -6.49
C GLU A 54 3.23 6.42 -6.38
N LYS A 55 3.48 7.72 -6.24
CA LYS A 55 2.43 8.74 -6.08
C LYS A 55 1.43 8.77 -7.22
N GLU A 56 1.89 8.47 -8.42
CA GLU A 56 1.10 8.44 -9.65
C GLU A 56 -0.03 7.41 -9.62
N LEU A 57 0.05 6.40 -8.74
CA LEU A 57 -1.01 5.43 -8.59
C LEU A 57 -2.19 6.01 -7.79
N PHE A 58 -1.98 6.35 -6.53
CA PHE A 58 -3.05 6.78 -5.63
C PHE A 58 -2.64 7.87 -4.66
N GLY A 59 -1.35 8.09 -4.47
CA GLY A 59 -0.80 8.88 -3.38
C GLY A 59 -0.57 10.36 -3.72
N THR A 60 -0.20 11.10 -2.69
CA THR A 60 0.30 12.48 -2.75
C THR A 60 1.55 12.59 -1.89
N ASP A 61 2.11 13.81 -1.75
CA ASP A 61 3.25 14.02 -0.85
C ASP A 61 2.94 13.71 0.61
N ASP A 62 1.70 13.92 1.03
CA ASP A 62 1.23 13.74 2.41
C ASP A 62 0.31 12.52 2.58
N LEU A 63 0.10 11.74 1.53
CA LEU A 63 -0.70 10.52 1.54
C LEU A 63 0.06 9.40 0.85
N TRP A 64 0.57 8.50 1.64
CA TRP A 64 1.33 7.34 1.15
C TRP A 64 0.52 6.07 1.25
N TYR A 65 0.67 5.18 0.27
CA TYR A 65 0.04 3.88 0.25
C TYR A 65 1.08 2.76 0.32
N TYR A 66 0.78 1.77 1.14
CA TYR A 66 1.56 0.53 1.24
C TYR A 66 0.68 -0.66 0.93
N TYR A 67 1.17 -1.56 0.07
CA TYR A 67 0.45 -2.79 -0.28
C TYR A 67 0.51 -3.77 0.88
N THR A 68 -0.63 -4.06 1.52
CA THR A 68 -0.70 -4.83 2.77
C THR A 68 -1.78 -5.91 2.80
N ASP A 69 -2.78 -5.83 1.94
CA ASP A 69 -3.96 -6.69 2.00
C ASP A 69 -4.39 -7.17 0.60
N PRO A 70 -3.69 -8.19 0.05
CA PRO A 70 -4.01 -8.73 -1.26
C PRO A 70 -5.40 -9.37 -1.25
N LYS A 71 -6.33 -8.82 -2.00
CA LYS A 71 -7.69 -9.33 -2.17
C LYS A 71 -7.85 -10.10 -3.47
N TRP A 72 -7.14 -9.68 -4.50
CA TRP A 72 -7.24 -10.20 -5.84
C TRP A 72 -5.90 -10.80 -6.28
N TYR A 73 -5.92 -11.99 -6.85
CA TYR A 73 -4.71 -12.67 -7.34
C TYR A 73 -4.49 -12.42 -8.83
N ASP A 74 -4.74 -11.21 -9.28
CA ASP A 74 -4.64 -10.79 -10.67
C ASP A 74 -3.31 -10.09 -11.03
N GLY A 75 -2.44 -9.90 -10.04
CA GLY A 75 -1.16 -9.22 -10.22
C GLY A 75 -1.27 -7.69 -10.29
N LEU A 76 -2.46 -7.15 -10.15
CA LEU A 76 -2.71 -5.71 -10.08
C LEU A 76 -2.77 -5.26 -8.61
N VAL A 77 -2.40 -4.03 -8.36
CA VAL A 77 -2.52 -3.40 -7.04
C VAL A 77 -3.65 -2.38 -7.09
N THR A 78 -4.67 -2.60 -6.27
CA THR A 78 -5.81 -1.69 -6.16
C THR A 78 -5.75 -0.92 -4.83
N GLN A 79 -6.43 0.21 -4.78
CA GLN A 79 -6.39 1.09 -3.61
C GLN A 79 -6.92 0.43 -2.33
N ASP A 80 -7.90 -0.46 -2.47
CA ASP A 80 -8.50 -1.20 -1.35
C ASP A 80 -7.61 -2.34 -0.80
N GLU A 81 -6.55 -2.71 -1.54
CA GLU A 81 -5.51 -3.64 -1.10
C GLU A 81 -4.35 -2.95 -0.38
N CYS A 82 -4.38 -1.63 -0.31
CA CYS A 82 -3.34 -0.80 0.27
C CYS A 82 -3.78 -0.15 1.57
N THR A 83 -2.84 0.07 2.48
CA THR A 83 -3.06 0.84 3.70
C THR A 83 -2.61 2.28 3.46
N PRO A 84 -3.51 3.27 3.62
CA PRO A 84 -3.15 4.68 3.51
C PRO A 84 -2.49 5.19 4.79
N PHE A 85 -1.43 5.99 4.61
CA PHE A 85 -0.72 6.73 5.66
C PHE A 85 -0.90 8.21 5.41
N VAL A 86 -1.48 8.90 6.37
CA VAL A 86 -1.75 10.35 6.28
C VAL A 86 -0.71 11.11 7.09
N PHE A 87 -0.02 12.04 6.46
CA PHE A 87 0.96 12.92 7.09
C PHE A 87 0.40 14.35 7.20
N GLU A 88 0.66 14.96 8.34
CA GLU A 88 0.40 16.37 8.59
C GLU A 88 1.66 17.01 9.17
N ASP A 89 2.08 18.14 8.60
CA ASP A 89 3.31 18.85 9.00
C ASP A 89 4.56 17.94 9.06
N GLU A 90 4.74 17.11 8.02
CA GLU A 90 5.86 16.17 7.86
C GLU A 90 5.88 15.03 8.89
N ARG A 91 4.80 14.84 9.66
CA ARG A 91 4.66 13.78 10.66
C ARG A 91 3.41 12.94 10.40
N LEU A 92 3.51 11.66 10.77
CA LEU A 92 2.40 10.72 10.63
C LEU A 92 1.25 11.11 11.57
N ALA A 93 0.11 11.49 10.99
CA ALA A 93 -1.10 11.79 11.72
C ALA A 93 -1.92 10.53 12.04
N GLY A 94 -1.91 9.55 11.13
CA GLY A 94 -2.60 8.28 11.30
C GLY A 94 -2.51 7.43 10.04
N TRP A 95 -2.99 6.21 10.14
CA TRP A 95 -3.03 5.28 9.00
C TRP A 95 -4.24 4.35 9.08
N GLY A 96 -4.51 3.68 7.96
CA GLY A 96 -5.61 2.73 7.81
C GLY A 96 -6.85 3.36 7.15
N HIS A 97 -7.68 2.50 6.60
CA HIS A 97 -8.89 2.93 5.89
C HIS A 97 -9.88 3.67 6.80
N ASP A 98 -10.07 3.20 8.02
CA ASP A 98 -10.99 3.83 8.97
C ASP A 98 -10.54 5.24 9.31
N TYR A 99 -9.25 5.42 9.58
CA TYR A 99 -8.68 6.74 9.82
C TYR A 99 -8.80 7.63 8.60
N TYR A 100 -8.49 7.11 7.43
CA TYR A 100 -8.57 7.84 6.16
C TYR A 100 -10.00 8.32 5.88
N HIS A 101 -10.99 7.46 6.06
CA HIS A 101 -12.39 7.82 5.85
C HIS A 101 -12.90 8.84 6.88
N GLN A 102 -12.50 8.70 8.13
CA GLN A 102 -12.85 9.66 9.18
C GLN A 102 -12.15 11.01 8.99
N SER A 103 -10.88 11.02 8.70
CA SER A 103 -10.10 12.23 8.45
C SER A 103 -10.43 12.86 7.09
N GLY A 104 -10.76 12.04 6.10
CA GLY A 104 -11.07 12.48 4.74
C GLY A 104 -12.31 13.36 4.65
N SER A 105 -13.29 13.16 5.53
CA SER A 105 -14.44 14.03 5.64
C SER A 105 -14.14 15.32 6.41
N LEU A 106 -13.04 15.37 7.15
CA LEU A 106 -12.75 16.41 8.13
C LEU A 106 -11.35 17.01 7.99
N SER A 107 -10.48 16.42 7.16
CA SER A 107 -9.09 16.83 7.15
C SER A 107 -8.83 18.10 6.34
N SER A 108 -7.88 18.87 6.81
CA SER A 108 -7.43 20.10 6.19
C SER A 108 -6.93 19.93 4.75
N TRP A 109 -6.40 18.77 4.40
CA TRP A 109 -5.92 18.50 3.04
C TRP A 109 -7.06 18.24 2.06
N THR A 110 -8.12 17.54 2.47
CA THR A 110 -9.35 17.40 1.66
C THR A 110 -10.00 18.76 1.48
N GLN A 111 -10.05 19.57 2.52
CA GLN A 111 -10.56 20.93 2.47
C GLN A 111 -9.67 21.82 1.58
N LYS A 112 -8.35 21.67 1.64
CA LYS A 112 -7.42 22.34 0.72
C LYS A 112 -7.65 21.92 -0.72
N ALA A 113 -7.83 20.63 -0.99
CA ALA A 113 -8.12 20.13 -2.33
C ALA A 113 -9.44 20.65 -2.87
N ILE A 114 -10.49 20.65 -2.06
CA ILE A 114 -11.80 21.21 -2.39
C ILE A 114 -11.69 22.72 -2.63
N ASN A 115 -11.03 23.44 -1.75
CA ASN A 115 -10.83 24.90 -1.87
C ASN A 115 -9.99 25.25 -3.10
N SER A 116 -8.99 24.44 -3.43
CA SER A 116 -8.19 24.64 -4.65
C SER A 116 -9.02 24.38 -5.91
N ALA A 117 -9.97 23.44 -5.88
CA ALA A 117 -10.85 23.15 -7.00
C ALA A 117 -11.95 24.21 -7.20
N VAL A 118 -12.33 24.93 -6.15
CA VAL A 118 -13.42 25.93 -6.19
C VAL A 118 -12.96 27.28 -6.76
N TRP A 119 -11.65 27.53 -6.87
CA TRP A 119 -11.10 28.79 -7.39
C TRP A 119 -10.84 28.82 -8.90
N PHE A 120 -11.37 27.86 -9.60
CA PHE A 120 -11.34 27.87 -11.08
C PHE A 120 -12.57 28.54 -11.66
#